data_ff3859b4cc25cea61e8279eeffd3ee05
#
_entry.id   ff3859b4cc25cea61e8279eeffd3ee05
#
_cell.length_a   1.000
_cell.length_b   1.000
_cell.length_c   1.000
_cell.angle_alpha   90.00
_cell.angle_beta   90.00
_cell.angle_gamma   90.00
#
_symmetry.space_group_name_H-M   'P 1'
#
loop_
_entity.id
_entity.type
_entity.pdbx_description
1 polymer ?
#
loop_
_entity_poly.entity_id
_entity_poly.type
_entity_poly.pdbx_seq_one_letter_code
_entity_poly.pdbx_strand_id
1 'polypeptide(L)'
;MFRKSARMRTNSKSASPTLFLDFDGVLHPNGAQVEDYFCRVDFLALTIAEFDLDVVISSSWRFHLSFKRLLEYFPEPFRGKISGVTGEACIGRNSRWKELQEYIRVHGNNNWRALDDSGFEFPPECPELILCDGARGVQERDLTTLRRWLAAERPPCPSHSFPGS
;
A
#
# COMPACT_ATOMS: atom_id res chain seq x y z
N MET A 1 -30.70 18.32 -40.75
CA MET A 1 -29.95 17.15 -40.27
C MET A 1 -29.07 17.58 -39.12
N PHE A 2 -29.51 17.40 -37.87
CA PHE A 2 -28.74 17.75 -36.67
C PHE A 2 -28.05 16.48 -36.17
N ARG A 3 -26.70 16.43 -36.28
CA ARG A 3 -25.88 15.40 -35.64
C ARG A 3 -25.81 15.72 -34.14
N LYS A 4 -26.47 14.93 -33.32
CA LYS A 4 -26.24 14.91 -31.87
C LYS A 4 -24.85 14.29 -31.59
N SER A 5 -23.93 15.14 -31.19
CA SER A 5 -22.62 14.71 -30.67
C SER A 5 -22.85 14.07 -29.30
N ALA A 6 -22.72 12.75 -29.22
CA ALA A 6 -22.74 12.02 -27.97
C ALA A 6 -21.41 12.31 -27.27
N ARG A 7 -21.44 13.17 -26.24
CA ARG A 7 -20.33 13.39 -25.32
C ARG A 7 -20.16 12.11 -24.49
N MET A 8 -19.23 11.26 -24.88
CA MET A 8 -18.75 10.16 -24.04
C MET A 8 -18.19 10.77 -22.75
N ARG A 9 -18.91 10.64 -21.66
CA ARG A 9 -18.37 10.87 -20.31
C ARG A 9 -17.44 9.70 -20.03
N THR A 10 -16.15 9.89 -20.25
CA THR A 10 -15.13 9.02 -19.71
C THR A 10 -15.11 9.24 -18.20
N ASN A 11 -15.80 8.37 -17.49
CA ASN A 11 -15.70 8.29 -16.03
C ASN A 11 -14.36 7.62 -15.72
N SER A 12 -13.26 8.37 -15.77
CA SER A 12 -11.98 7.90 -15.31
C SER A 12 -12.05 7.82 -13.78
N LYS A 13 -12.48 6.66 -13.27
CA LYS A 13 -12.26 6.32 -11.86
C LYS A 13 -10.75 6.41 -11.65
N SER A 14 -10.29 7.41 -10.90
CA SER A 14 -8.89 7.48 -10.49
C SER A 14 -8.53 6.12 -9.89
N ALA A 15 -7.42 5.53 -10.33
CA ALA A 15 -6.98 4.26 -9.78
C ALA A 15 -6.76 4.44 -8.27
N SER A 16 -7.24 3.48 -7.47
CA SER A 16 -7.04 3.50 -6.02
C SER A 16 -5.55 3.55 -5.70
N PRO A 17 -5.11 4.31 -4.68
CA PRO A 17 -3.71 4.35 -4.29
C PRO A 17 -3.21 2.95 -3.92
N THR A 18 -1.93 2.67 -4.15
CA THR A 18 -1.31 1.37 -3.88
C THR A 18 -0.34 1.47 -2.71
N LEU A 19 -0.53 0.62 -1.71
CA LEU A 19 0.42 0.43 -0.61
C LEU A 19 1.21 -0.86 -0.83
N PHE A 20 2.52 -0.72 -1.05
CA PHE A 20 3.44 -1.85 -1.02
C PHE A 20 3.83 -2.16 0.43
N LEU A 21 3.75 -3.41 0.82
CA LEU A 21 3.85 -3.84 2.20
C LEU A 21 4.92 -4.91 2.38
N ASP A 22 5.95 -4.57 3.14
CA ASP A 22 6.91 -5.56 3.67
C ASP A 22 6.42 -6.13 5.01
N PHE A 23 7.02 -7.23 5.46
CA PHE A 23 6.63 -7.95 6.67
C PHE A 23 7.67 -7.82 7.78
N ASP A 24 8.88 -8.33 7.54
CA ASP A 24 9.97 -8.27 8.51
C ASP A 24 10.34 -6.80 8.78
N GLY A 25 10.47 -6.42 10.03
CA GLY A 25 10.73 -5.04 10.41
C GLY A 25 9.56 -4.07 10.21
N VAL A 26 8.39 -4.54 9.74
CA VAL A 26 7.18 -3.75 9.51
C VAL A 26 5.98 -4.30 10.29
N LEU A 27 5.53 -5.51 9.99
CA LEU A 27 4.39 -6.13 10.67
C LEU A 27 4.78 -6.84 11.98
N HIS A 28 6.06 -7.02 12.18
CA HIS A 28 6.71 -7.49 13.40
C HIS A 28 8.18 -7.03 13.41
N PRO A 29 8.83 -6.92 14.56
CA PRO A 29 10.26 -6.59 14.64
C PRO A 29 11.13 -7.61 13.93
N ASN A 30 12.25 -7.16 13.36
CA ASN A 30 13.30 -8.06 12.87
C ASN A 30 13.77 -8.97 14.00
N GLY A 31 13.91 -10.27 13.71
CA GLY A 31 14.30 -11.27 14.71
C GLY A 31 13.22 -11.61 15.73
N ALA A 32 11.97 -11.24 15.49
CA ALA A 32 10.83 -11.64 16.32
C ALA A 32 10.73 -13.16 16.43
N GLN A 33 10.22 -13.66 17.56
CA GLN A 33 9.84 -15.06 17.71
C GLN A 33 8.53 -15.34 16.96
N VAL A 34 8.28 -16.62 16.64
CA VAL A 34 7.09 -17.01 15.85
C VAL A 34 5.78 -16.53 16.48
N GLU A 35 5.72 -16.50 17.81
CA GLU A 35 4.56 -16.05 18.60
C GLU A 35 4.26 -14.56 18.41
N ASP A 36 5.27 -13.78 18.06
CA ASP A 36 5.17 -12.33 17.84
C ASP A 36 5.00 -11.95 16.36
N TYR A 37 4.99 -12.92 15.47
CA TYR A 37 4.79 -12.64 14.05
C TYR A 37 3.45 -11.96 13.81
N PHE A 38 3.49 -10.92 12.98
CA PHE A 38 2.32 -10.10 12.63
C PHE A 38 1.66 -9.37 13.81
N CYS A 39 2.38 -9.16 14.93
CA CYS A 39 1.86 -8.45 16.11
C CYS A 39 1.46 -6.99 15.82
N ARG A 40 1.85 -6.43 14.67
CA ARG A 40 1.50 -5.07 14.23
C ARG A 40 0.39 -5.01 13.18
N VAL A 41 -0.10 -6.15 12.71
CA VAL A 41 -1.08 -6.19 11.63
C VAL A 41 -2.38 -5.47 11.97
N ASP A 42 -2.86 -5.57 13.21
CA ASP A 42 -4.11 -4.94 13.64
C ASP A 42 -4.02 -3.41 13.65
N PHE A 43 -2.85 -2.85 14.03
CA PHE A 43 -2.63 -1.39 13.96
C PHE A 43 -2.74 -0.87 12.53
N LEU A 44 -2.11 -1.58 11.59
CA LEU A 44 -2.19 -1.23 10.17
C LEU A 44 -3.62 -1.42 9.65
N ALA A 45 -4.26 -2.55 9.99
CA ALA A 45 -5.63 -2.87 9.57
C ALA A 45 -6.62 -1.77 9.98
N LEU A 46 -6.58 -1.34 11.24
CA LEU A 46 -7.42 -0.26 11.75
C LEU A 46 -7.14 1.07 11.04
N THR A 47 -5.86 1.35 10.75
CA THR A 47 -5.46 2.60 10.10
C THR A 47 -6.00 2.72 8.69
N ILE A 48 -6.01 1.64 7.92
CA ILE A 48 -6.42 1.67 6.51
C ILE A 48 -7.87 1.24 6.28
N ALA A 49 -8.59 0.84 7.33
CA ALA A 49 -9.94 0.27 7.23
C ALA A 49 -10.92 1.15 6.43
N GLU A 50 -10.87 2.47 6.67
CA GLU A 50 -11.78 3.45 6.07
C GLU A 50 -11.36 3.98 4.70
N PHE A 51 -10.18 3.60 4.20
CA PHE A 51 -9.64 4.10 2.93
C PHE A 51 -9.83 3.09 1.80
N ASP A 52 -10.10 3.60 0.62
CA ASP A 52 -10.11 2.81 -0.62
C ASP A 52 -8.67 2.79 -1.17
N LEU A 53 -7.99 1.65 -1.03
CA LEU A 53 -6.64 1.43 -1.52
C LEU A 53 -6.42 -0.05 -1.83
N ASP A 54 -5.45 -0.30 -2.70
CA ASP A 54 -4.92 -1.63 -2.96
C ASP A 54 -3.66 -1.87 -2.14
N VAL A 55 -3.53 -3.04 -1.53
CA VAL A 55 -2.32 -3.49 -0.84
C VAL A 55 -1.63 -4.54 -1.68
N VAL A 56 -0.33 -4.37 -1.92
CA VAL A 56 0.51 -5.31 -2.67
C VAL A 56 1.65 -5.77 -1.77
N ILE A 57 1.75 -7.06 -1.54
CA ILE A 57 2.82 -7.63 -0.71
C ILE A 57 4.13 -7.56 -1.47
N SER A 58 5.13 -6.86 -0.92
CA SER A 58 6.48 -6.76 -1.47
C SER A 58 7.52 -7.56 -0.67
N SER A 59 7.09 -8.20 0.41
CA SER A 59 7.95 -9.00 1.29
C SER A 59 8.55 -10.22 0.58
N SER A 60 9.78 -10.59 0.97
CA SER A 60 10.45 -11.82 0.53
C SER A 60 9.69 -13.11 0.88
N TRP A 61 8.77 -13.07 1.82
CA TRP A 61 7.90 -14.19 2.18
C TRP A 61 7.12 -14.74 0.99
N ARG A 62 6.87 -13.90 -0.05
CA ARG A 62 6.21 -14.30 -1.30
C ARG A 62 6.96 -15.38 -2.10
N PHE A 63 8.26 -15.53 -1.85
CA PHE A 63 9.07 -16.58 -2.49
C PHE A 63 8.98 -17.94 -1.78
N HIS A 64 8.48 -17.96 -0.55
CA HIS A 64 8.41 -19.15 0.28
C HIS A 64 6.99 -19.66 0.53
N LEU A 65 6.01 -18.78 0.41
CA LEU A 65 4.61 -19.06 0.67
C LEU A 65 3.74 -18.75 -0.55
N SER A 66 2.71 -19.58 -0.78
CA SER A 66 1.68 -19.25 -1.77
C SER A 66 0.89 -18.00 -1.37
N PHE A 67 0.33 -17.29 -2.35
CA PHE A 67 -0.50 -16.12 -2.09
C PHE A 67 -1.63 -16.41 -1.10
N LYS A 68 -2.30 -17.56 -1.24
CA LYS A 68 -3.34 -17.99 -0.30
C LYS A 68 -2.83 -18.08 1.13
N ARG A 69 -1.64 -18.64 1.34
CA ARG A 69 -1.02 -18.75 2.69
C ARG A 69 -0.64 -17.38 3.25
N LEU A 70 -0.15 -16.47 2.41
CA LEU A 70 0.14 -15.11 2.83
C LEU A 70 -1.11 -14.39 3.34
N LEU A 71 -2.26 -14.59 2.69
CA LEU A 71 -3.53 -13.96 3.10
C LEU A 71 -4.01 -14.42 4.48
N GLU A 72 -3.64 -15.63 4.92
CA GLU A 72 -4.06 -16.17 6.23
C GLU A 72 -3.53 -15.37 7.42
N TYR A 73 -2.45 -14.61 7.25
CA TYR A 73 -1.89 -13.74 8.30
C TYR A 73 -2.69 -12.44 8.52
N PHE A 74 -3.65 -12.14 7.67
CA PHE A 74 -4.39 -10.88 7.72
C PHE A 74 -5.84 -11.08 8.16
N PRO A 75 -6.36 -10.20 9.04
CA PRO A 75 -7.78 -10.23 9.41
C PRO A 75 -8.67 -9.72 8.27
N GLU A 76 -9.92 -10.14 8.27
CA GLU A 76 -10.97 -9.48 7.50
C GLU A 76 -11.36 -8.15 8.18
N PRO A 77 -11.60 -7.02 7.46
CA PRO A 77 -11.65 -6.88 5.99
C PRO A 77 -10.32 -6.50 5.34
N PHE A 78 -9.20 -6.45 6.09
CA PHE A 78 -7.89 -6.09 5.53
C PHE A 78 -7.49 -7.02 4.37
N ARG A 79 -7.75 -8.31 4.53
CA ARG A 79 -7.49 -9.34 3.50
C ARG A 79 -8.11 -8.98 2.15
N GLY A 80 -9.31 -8.39 2.15
CA GLY A 80 -10.00 -7.95 0.94
C GLY A 80 -9.33 -6.78 0.20
N LYS A 81 -8.38 -6.07 0.84
CA LYS A 81 -7.60 -5.00 0.21
C LYS A 81 -6.33 -5.51 -0.46
N ILE A 82 -5.90 -6.74 -0.16
CA ILE A 82 -4.68 -7.32 -0.73
C ILE A 82 -4.96 -7.82 -2.13
N SER A 83 -4.46 -7.10 -3.14
CA SER A 83 -4.70 -7.36 -4.56
C SER A 83 -3.64 -8.24 -5.21
N GLY A 84 -2.46 -8.41 -4.59
CA GLY A 84 -1.39 -9.20 -5.18
C GLY A 84 -0.07 -9.15 -4.44
N VAL A 85 0.96 -9.62 -5.13
CA VAL A 85 2.36 -9.60 -4.69
C VAL A 85 3.23 -9.00 -5.78
N THR A 86 4.39 -8.44 -5.44
CA THR A 86 5.39 -8.03 -6.44
C THR A 86 6.00 -9.25 -7.14
N GLY A 87 6.64 -9.03 -8.29
CA GLY A 87 7.25 -10.08 -9.11
C GLY A 87 8.56 -10.64 -8.57
N GLU A 88 9.45 -11.01 -9.49
CA GLU A 88 10.75 -11.58 -9.22
C GLU A 88 11.67 -10.64 -8.44
N ALA A 89 12.62 -11.22 -7.68
CA ALA A 89 13.61 -10.46 -6.96
C ALA A 89 14.56 -9.73 -7.92
N CYS A 90 14.77 -8.45 -7.69
CA CYS A 90 15.81 -7.68 -8.35
C CYS A 90 17.13 -7.78 -7.58
N ILE A 91 18.26 -7.69 -8.28
CA ILE A 91 19.60 -7.76 -7.70
C ILE A 91 20.25 -6.37 -7.71
N GLY A 92 21.10 -6.13 -6.69
CA GLY A 92 21.95 -4.96 -6.59
C GLY A 92 21.27 -3.79 -5.88
N ARG A 93 21.83 -2.58 -6.09
CA ARG A 93 21.38 -1.38 -5.40
C ARG A 93 19.92 -1.06 -5.74
N ASN A 94 19.17 -0.61 -4.71
CA ASN A 94 17.76 -0.25 -4.82
C ASN A 94 16.88 -1.42 -5.34
N SER A 95 17.17 -2.64 -4.90
CA SER A 95 16.52 -3.86 -5.39
C SER A 95 15.01 -3.82 -5.17
N ARG A 96 14.54 -3.52 -3.97
CA ARG A 96 13.11 -3.41 -3.65
C ARG A 96 12.43 -2.34 -4.51
N TRP A 97 13.01 -1.16 -4.59
CA TRP A 97 12.46 -0.08 -5.42
C TRP A 97 12.29 -0.51 -6.88
N LYS A 98 13.25 -1.25 -7.46
CA LYS A 98 13.15 -1.78 -8.83
C LYS A 98 11.99 -2.76 -8.98
N GLU A 99 11.77 -3.65 -8.00
CA GLU A 99 10.63 -4.57 -7.99
C GLU A 99 9.30 -3.82 -8.01
N LEU A 100 9.19 -2.76 -7.19
CA LEU A 100 8.02 -1.91 -7.15
C LEU A 100 7.79 -1.18 -8.48
N GLN A 101 8.85 -0.61 -9.07
CA GLN A 101 8.76 0.08 -10.37
C GLN A 101 8.29 -0.86 -11.49
N GLU A 102 8.75 -2.11 -11.48
CA GLU A 102 8.29 -3.10 -12.46
C GLU A 102 6.81 -3.44 -12.26
N TYR A 103 6.36 -3.59 -11.01
CA TYR A 103 4.95 -3.78 -10.71
C TYR A 103 4.10 -2.62 -11.21
N ILE A 104 4.54 -1.38 -10.92
CA ILE A 104 3.86 -0.15 -11.34
C ILE A 104 3.81 -0.04 -12.86
N ARG A 105 4.89 -0.36 -13.55
CA ARG A 105 4.96 -0.35 -15.01
C ARG A 105 3.93 -1.28 -15.65
N VAL A 106 3.72 -2.45 -15.05
CA VAL A 106 2.75 -3.45 -15.55
C VAL A 106 1.31 -3.05 -15.23
N HIS A 107 1.04 -2.51 -14.04
CA HIS A 107 -0.31 -2.24 -13.55
C HIS A 107 -0.76 -0.77 -13.73
N GLY A 108 0.16 0.13 -14.09
CA GLY A 108 -0.17 1.50 -14.48
C GLY A 108 -0.56 2.46 -13.35
N ASN A 109 -0.24 2.16 -12.08
CA ASN A 109 -0.58 3.02 -10.95
C ASN A 109 0.66 3.73 -10.40
N ASN A 110 0.73 5.06 -10.60
CA ASN A 110 1.84 5.91 -10.13
C ASN A 110 1.60 6.54 -8.76
N ASN A 111 0.44 6.32 -8.16
CA ASN A 111 0.12 6.82 -6.83
C ASN A 111 0.31 5.71 -5.80
N TRP A 112 1.48 5.69 -5.16
CA TRP A 112 1.87 4.61 -4.26
C TRP A 112 2.70 5.08 -3.08
N ARG A 113 2.74 4.26 -2.05
CA ARG A 113 3.71 4.32 -0.95
C ARG A 113 4.19 2.90 -0.62
N ALA A 114 5.36 2.83 0.00
CA ALA A 114 5.90 1.59 0.56
C ALA A 114 6.07 1.73 2.06
N LEU A 115 5.63 0.73 2.81
CA LEU A 115 6.02 0.50 4.21
C LEU A 115 7.13 -0.56 4.18
N ASP A 116 8.34 -0.17 4.54
CA ASP A 116 9.53 -1.03 4.49
C ASP A 116 10.56 -0.52 5.51
N ASP A 117 11.38 -1.41 6.05
CA ASP A 117 12.44 -1.04 7.00
C ASP A 117 13.83 -0.95 6.37
N SER A 118 13.94 -1.34 5.10
CA SER A 118 15.21 -1.45 4.36
C SER A 118 15.49 -0.23 3.50
N GLY A 119 15.81 0.91 4.12
CA GLY A 119 16.08 2.16 3.40
C GLY A 119 17.18 2.06 2.33
N PHE A 120 18.13 1.13 2.46
CA PHE A 120 19.19 0.91 1.46
C PHE A 120 18.69 0.23 0.17
N GLU A 121 17.52 -0.39 0.21
CA GLU A 121 16.87 -0.99 -0.97
C GLU A 121 16.04 0.01 -1.77
N PHE A 122 16.07 1.28 -1.37
CA PHE A 122 15.43 2.40 -2.06
C PHE A 122 16.46 3.48 -2.43
N PRO A 123 16.16 4.33 -3.42
CA PRO A 123 16.96 5.52 -3.68
C PRO A 123 17.05 6.42 -2.44
N PRO A 124 18.17 7.15 -2.24
CA PRO A 124 18.25 8.14 -1.17
C PRO A 124 17.06 9.12 -1.24
N GLU A 125 16.51 9.45 -0.07
CA GLU A 125 15.40 10.41 0.06
C GLU A 125 14.16 10.07 -0.78
N CYS A 126 13.88 8.76 -1.02
CA CYS A 126 12.69 8.31 -1.73
C CYS A 126 11.41 8.82 -1.03
N PRO A 127 10.64 9.73 -1.63
CA PRO A 127 9.50 10.35 -0.96
C PRO A 127 8.32 9.39 -0.80
N GLU A 128 8.31 8.30 -1.55
CA GLU A 128 7.27 7.26 -1.47
C GLU A 128 7.53 6.24 -0.37
N LEU A 129 8.75 6.19 0.19
CA LEU A 129 9.10 5.28 1.27
C LEU A 129 8.66 5.84 2.62
N ILE A 130 7.85 5.08 3.34
CA ILE A 130 7.60 5.25 4.76
C ILE A 130 8.54 4.26 5.48
N LEU A 131 9.69 4.77 5.90
CA LEU A 131 10.75 3.97 6.50
C LEU A 131 10.42 3.62 7.95
N CYS A 132 10.16 2.34 8.20
CA CYS A 132 9.90 1.81 9.52
C CYS A 132 11.20 1.58 10.31
N ASP A 133 11.11 1.56 11.63
CA ASP A 133 12.18 1.08 12.49
C ASP A 133 12.10 -0.45 12.57
N GLY A 134 13.00 -1.14 11.88
CA GLY A 134 13.01 -2.60 11.80
C GLY A 134 13.10 -3.30 13.17
N ALA A 135 13.65 -2.64 14.20
CA ALA A 135 13.69 -3.20 15.55
C ALA A 135 12.32 -3.14 16.28
N ARG A 136 11.37 -2.38 15.75
CA ARG A 136 10.06 -2.14 16.41
C ARG A 136 8.87 -2.48 15.54
N GLY A 137 9.07 -2.57 14.23
CA GLY A 137 7.99 -2.62 13.25
C GLY A 137 7.28 -1.27 13.09
N VAL A 138 6.17 -1.27 12.38
CA VAL A 138 5.36 -0.06 12.13
C VAL A 138 4.88 0.57 13.44
N GLN A 139 5.03 1.91 13.54
CA GLN A 139 4.69 2.71 14.70
C GLN A 139 3.69 3.81 14.35
N GLU A 140 3.16 4.49 15.37
CA GLU A 140 2.16 5.55 15.19
C GLU A 140 2.62 6.69 14.27
N ARG A 141 3.92 7.03 14.29
CA ARG A 141 4.50 8.04 13.37
C ARG A 141 4.37 7.62 11.91
N ASP A 142 4.58 6.32 11.63
CA ASP A 142 4.52 5.75 10.28
C ASP A 142 3.06 5.69 9.80
N LEU A 143 2.16 5.26 10.69
CA LEU A 143 0.71 5.22 10.45
C LEU A 143 0.13 6.64 10.27
N THR A 144 0.63 7.63 10.99
CA THR A 144 0.24 9.04 10.80
C THR A 144 0.64 9.54 9.42
N THR A 145 1.84 9.18 8.95
CA THR A 145 2.31 9.52 7.61
C THR A 145 1.43 8.83 6.54
N LEU A 146 1.12 7.56 6.74
CA LEU A 146 0.24 6.79 5.86
C LEU A 146 -1.17 7.41 5.79
N ARG A 147 -1.79 7.70 6.95
CA ARG A 147 -3.12 8.34 7.01
C ARG A 147 -3.13 9.69 6.28
N ARG A 148 -2.10 10.51 6.46
CA ARG A 148 -1.99 11.81 5.80
C ARG A 148 -1.96 11.67 4.29
N TRP A 149 -1.20 10.74 3.76
CA TRP A 149 -1.19 10.45 2.33
C TRP A 149 -2.56 9.98 1.85
N LEU A 150 -3.17 8.98 2.48
CA LEU A 150 -4.47 8.45 2.08
C LEU A 150 -5.60 9.48 2.17
N ALA A 151 -5.55 10.38 3.16
CA ALA A 151 -6.54 11.45 3.30
C ALA A 151 -6.43 12.50 2.19
N ALA A 152 -5.22 12.78 1.69
CA ALA A 152 -5.00 13.70 0.57
C ALA A 152 -5.56 13.16 -0.76
N GLU A 153 -5.70 11.84 -0.89
CA GLU A 153 -6.22 11.16 -2.08
C GLU A 153 -7.76 11.04 -2.10
N ARG A 154 -8.42 11.38 -1.00
CA ARG A 154 -9.90 11.42 -0.97
C ARG A 154 -10.41 12.56 -1.85
N PRO A 155 -11.35 12.30 -2.78
CA PRO A 155 -12.03 13.39 -3.46
C PRO A 155 -12.72 14.27 -2.40
N PRO A 156 -12.77 15.61 -2.60
CA PRO A 156 -13.46 16.50 -1.68
C PRO A 156 -14.91 16.04 -1.51
N CYS A 157 -15.35 15.95 -0.28
CA CYS A 157 -16.74 15.62 0.04
C CYS A 157 -17.65 16.59 -0.72
N PRO A 158 -18.65 16.13 -1.48
CA PRO A 158 -19.58 17.04 -2.14
C PRO A 158 -20.22 17.90 -1.05
N SER A 159 -19.95 19.23 -1.11
CA SER A 159 -20.60 20.18 -0.23
C SER A 159 -22.11 20.04 -0.41
N HIS A 160 -22.80 19.58 0.62
CA HIS A 160 -24.25 19.63 0.68
C HIS A 160 -24.62 21.12 0.74
N SER A 161 -24.93 21.68 -0.41
CA SER A 161 -25.65 22.96 -0.48
C SER A 161 -27.04 22.71 0.11
N PHE A 162 -27.25 23.13 1.34
CA PHE A 162 -28.59 23.22 1.86
C PHE A 162 -29.36 24.21 0.97
N PRO A 163 -30.50 23.84 0.37
CA PRO A 163 -31.33 24.81 -0.27
C PRO A 163 -31.84 25.75 0.83
N GLY A 164 -31.39 26.99 0.76
CA GLY A 164 -31.88 28.06 1.64
C GLY A 164 -33.37 28.25 1.47
N SER A 165 -34.01 28.43 2.58
CA SER A 165 -35.44 28.75 2.74
C SER A 165 -35.81 30.05 2.04
#